data_ddafa1617f8c39b73792450bd14a414f
#
_entry.id   ddafa1617f8c39b73792450bd14a414f
#
_cell.length_a   1.000
_cell.length_b   1.000
_cell.length_c   1.000
_cell.angle_alpha   90.00
_cell.angle_beta   90.00
_cell.angle_gamma   90.00
#
_symmetry.space_group_name_H-M   'P 1'
#
loop_
_entity.id
_entity.type
_entity.pdbx_description
1 polymer ?
#
loop_
_entity_poly.entity_id
_entity_poly.type
_entity_poly.pdbx_seq_one_letter_code
_entity_poly.pdbx_strand_id
1 'polypeptide(L)'
;MGDLILEMRNITKEFPGVRALENVTFQVRKGEIHALVGENGAGKSTLMKVLSGFYPHGSYSGDIVIDGAVQRFSRIRDSEEAGVAIIYQELALVKQMTIAENVFLGAELCRARGVIDWNHTYQRTAEALRQVRSEEHTSELQSLAY
;
A
#
# COMPACT_ATOMS: atom_id res chain seq x y z
N MET A 1 3.96 3.86 27.78
CA MET A 1 3.17 4.31 26.61
C MET A 1 3.89 3.76 25.39
N GLY A 2 3.23 2.94 24.56
CA GLY A 2 3.88 2.39 23.35
C GLY A 2 4.10 3.50 22.32
N ASP A 3 5.23 3.44 21.61
CA ASP A 3 5.58 4.42 20.57
C ASP A 3 4.59 4.38 19.43
N LEU A 4 4.09 5.53 19.00
CA LEU A 4 3.24 5.66 17.81
C LEU A 4 4.08 5.44 16.56
N ILE A 5 3.62 4.56 15.67
CA ILE A 5 4.21 4.37 14.35
C ILE A 5 3.56 5.28 13.31
N LEU A 6 2.27 5.55 13.47
CA LEU A 6 1.49 6.39 12.57
C LEU A 6 0.61 7.34 13.36
N GLU A 7 0.61 8.59 12.95
CA GLU A 7 -0.36 9.58 13.38
C GLU A 7 -0.86 10.37 12.16
N MET A 8 -2.15 10.47 12.02
CA MET A 8 -2.80 11.42 11.13
C MET A 8 -3.45 12.48 12.01
N ARG A 9 -2.98 13.70 11.96
CA ARG A 9 -3.38 14.80 12.88
C ARG A 9 -4.28 15.77 12.17
N ASN A 10 -5.49 15.98 12.67
CA ASN A 10 -6.44 17.02 12.23
C ASN A 10 -6.71 16.95 10.71
N ILE A 11 -6.83 15.77 10.14
CA ILE A 11 -7.06 15.59 8.71
C ILE A 11 -8.44 16.08 8.33
N THR A 12 -8.48 17.05 7.41
CA THR A 12 -9.72 17.54 6.79
C THR A 12 -9.62 17.39 5.29
N LYS A 13 -10.62 16.76 4.67
CA LYS A 13 -10.70 16.56 3.21
C LYS A 13 -12.08 16.95 2.72
N GLU A 14 -12.08 17.89 1.80
CA GLU A 14 -13.30 18.36 1.14
C GLU A 14 -13.29 17.99 -0.35
N PHE A 15 -14.47 17.66 -0.85
CA PHE A 15 -14.78 17.52 -2.26
C PHE A 15 -15.85 18.55 -2.62
N PRO A 16 -16.07 18.88 -3.89
CA PRO A 16 -17.14 19.80 -4.29
C PRO A 16 -18.48 19.36 -3.68
N GLY A 17 -19.02 20.19 -2.77
CA GLY A 17 -20.29 19.96 -2.10
C GLY A 17 -20.31 18.97 -0.93
N VAL A 18 -19.18 18.31 -0.61
CA VAL A 18 -19.13 17.32 0.49
C VAL A 18 -17.82 17.43 1.27
N ARG A 19 -17.93 17.57 2.58
CA ARG A 19 -16.80 17.42 3.51
C ARG A 19 -16.72 15.97 3.95
N ALA A 20 -15.76 15.22 3.37
CA ALA A 20 -15.61 13.78 3.61
C ALA A 20 -14.85 13.45 4.91
N LEU A 21 -13.94 14.33 5.34
CA LEU A 21 -13.22 14.24 6.62
C LEU A 21 -13.21 15.63 7.25
N GLU A 22 -13.45 15.70 8.55
CA GLU A 22 -13.40 16.95 9.31
C GLU A 22 -12.61 16.76 10.60
N ASN A 23 -11.43 17.36 10.64
CA ASN A 23 -10.54 17.38 11.81
C ASN A 23 -10.29 15.99 12.43
N VAL A 24 -10.11 14.97 11.57
CA VAL A 24 -9.94 13.57 11.99
C VAL A 24 -8.52 13.35 12.49
N THR A 25 -8.40 12.80 13.68
CA THR A 25 -7.13 12.31 14.23
C THR A 25 -7.19 10.81 14.37
N PHE A 26 -6.18 10.13 13.81
CA PHE A 26 -6.06 8.68 13.80
C PHE A 26 -4.63 8.30 14.20
N GLN A 27 -4.49 7.33 15.10
CA GLN A 27 -3.19 6.95 15.66
C GLN A 27 -3.07 5.44 15.74
N VAL A 28 -1.90 4.91 15.39
CA VAL A 28 -1.56 3.48 15.49
C VAL A 28 -0.20 3.33 16.17
N ARG A 29 -0.11 2.38 17.09
CA ARG A 29 1.14 2.06 17.80
C ARG A 29 1.94 1.00 17.05
N LYS A 30 3.24 0.95 17.32
CA LYS A 30 4.11 -0.12 16.79
C LYS A 30 3.60 -1.50 17.19
N GLY A 31 3.47 -2.40 16.21
CA GLY A 31 2.99 -3.77 16.42
C GLY A 31 1.50 -3.92 16.74
N GLU A 32 0.71 -2.84 16.64
CA GLU A 32 -0.73 -2.86 16.89
C GLU A 32 -1.50 -3.34 15.65
N ILE A 33 -2.51 -4.18 15.87
CA ILE A 33 -3.58 -4.45 14.92
C ILE A 33 -4.72 -3.49 15.25
N HIS A 34 -4.94 -2.52 14.37
CA HIS A 34 -5.93 -1.46 14.56
C HIS A 34 -7.07 -1.58 13.55
N ALA A 35 -8.32 -1.63 14.03
CA ALA A 35 -9.50 -1.69 13.19
C ALA A 35 -10.17 -0.32 13.04
N LEU A 36 -10.36 0.13 11.80
CA LEU A 36 -11.13 1.33 11.49
C LEU A 36 -12.57 0.94 11.10
N VAL A 37 -13.51 1.17 12.00
CA VAL A 37 -14.91 0.77 11.86
C VAL A 37 -15.80 1.99 11.69
N GLY A 38 -16.91 1.85 10.94
CA GLY A 38 -17.89 2.91 10.73
C GLY A 38 -18.83 2.56 9.58
N GLU A 39 -19.93 3.32 9.45
CA GLU A 39 -20.92 3.16 8.39
C GLU A 39 -20.36 3.42 6.98
N ASN A 40 -21.08 2.97 5.95
CA ASN A 40 -20.73 3.32 4.58
C ASN A 40 -20.87 4.84 4.38
N GLY A 41 -19.84 5.46 3.77
CA GLY A 41 -19.80 6.90 3.62
C GLY A 41 -19.16 7.67 4.78
N ALA A 42 -18.79 7.02 5.91
CA ALA A 42 -18.17 7.67 7.07
C ALA A 42 -16.72 8.18 6.83
N GLY A 43 -16.21 8.16 5.60
CA GLY A 43 -14.89 8.70 5.27
C GLY A 43 -13.71 7.72 5.44
N LYS A 44 -13.93 6.46 5.87
CA LYS A 44 -12.85 5.46 6.08
C LYS A 44 -11.92 5.32 4.88
N SER A 45 -12.50 5.08 3.70
CA SER A 45 -11.72 4.92 2.45
C SER A 45 -11.03 6.23 2.04
N THR A 46 -11.62 7.38 2.36
CA THR A 46 -11.01 8.69 2.12
C THR A 46 -9.79 8.89 3.00
N LEU A 47 -9.86 8.51 4.28
CA LEU A 47 -8.75 8.58 5.22
C LEU A 47 -7.58 7.69 4.75
N MET A 48 -7.87 6.45 4.32
CA MET A 48 -6.85 5.54 3.79
C MET A 48 -6.25 6.06 2.47
N LYS A 49 -7.04 6.69 1.59
CA LYS A 49 -6.55 7.32 0.37
C LYS A 49 -5.66 8.55 0.64
N VAL A 50 -5.91 9.29 1.72
CA VAL A 50 -5.00 10.35 2.19
C VAL A 50 -3.69 9.73 2.66
N LEU A 51 -3.75 8.70 3.49
CA LEU A 51 -2.56 7.99 4.01
C LEU A 51 -1.70 7.38 2.89
N SER A 52 -2.33 6.83 1.86
CA SER A 52 -1.61 6.22 0.74
C SER A 52 -1.00 7.21 -0.26
N GLY A 53 -1.19 8.51 -0.08
CA GLY A 53 -0.75 9.50 -1.07
C GLY A 53 -1.58 9.52 -2.37
N PHE A 54 -2.70 8.79 -2.43
CA PHE A 54 -3.66 8.89 -3.54
C PHE A 54 -4.23 10.30 -3.63
N TYR A 55 -4.54 10.91 -2.49
CA TYR A 55 -4.78 12.35 -2.39
C TYR A 55 -3.47 13.03 -1.97
N PRO A 56 -2.83 13.81 -2.86
CA PRO A 56 -1.53 14.39 -2.59
C PRO A 56 -1.60 15.46 -1.50
N HIS A 57 -0.46 15.68 -0.84
CA HIS A 57 -0.30 16.77 0.11
C HIS A 57 -0.72 18.12 -0.52
N GLY A 58 -1.45 18.94 0.22
CA GLY A 58 -2.06 20.19 -0.26
C GLY A 58 -3.48 20.01 -0.79
N SER A 59 -3.95 18.78 -1.07
CA SER A 59 -5.35 18.51 -1.40
C SER A 59 -6.23 18.23 -0.16
N TYR A 60 -5.63 18.18 1.01
CA TYR A 60 -6.23 18.06 2.33
C TYR A 60 -5.45 18.94 3.32
N SER A 61 -5.99 19.20 4.50
CA SER A 61 -5.28 19.82 5.62
C SER A 61 -4.97 18.82 6.72
N GLY A 62 -4.03 19.17 7.60
CA GLY A 62 -3.51 18.31 8.64
C GLY A 62 -2.20 17.63 8.24
N ASP A 63 -1.63 16.87 9.18
CA ASP A 63 -0.32 16.24 9.01
C ASP A 63 -0.40 14.72 9.11
N ILE A 64 0.42 14.05 8.30
CA ILE A 64 0.72 12.63 8.44
C ILE A 64 2.10 12.51 9.07
N VAL A 65 2.21 11.76 10.16
CA VAL A 65 3.48 11.53 10.87
C VAL A 65 3.73 10.02 10.91
N ILE A 66 4.88 9.58 10.42
CA ILE A 66 5.31 8.19 10.46
C ILE A 66 6.63 8.13 11.21
N ASP A 67 6.70 7.28 12.21
CA ASP A 67 7.86 7.10 13.09
C ASP A 67 8.44 8.45 13.61
N GLY A 68 7.53 9.37 13.98
CA GLY A 68 7.85 10.70 14.50
C GLY A 68 8.21 11.75 13.44
N ALA A 69 8.32 11.38 12.15
CA ALA A 69 8.63 12.29 11.06
C ALA A 69 7.39 12.71 10.27
N VAL A 70 7.19 14.01 10.05
CA VAL A 70 6.10 14.53 9.21
C VAL A 70 6.36 14.15 7.76
N GLN A 71 5.35 13.54 7.13
CA GLN A 71 5.36 13.09 5.75
C GLN A 71 4.51 13.99 4.86
N ARG A 72 4.95 14.19 3.62
CA ARG A 72 4.24 14.99 2.61
C ARG A 72 4.22 14.24 1.29
N PHE A 73 3.24 13.35 1.13
CA PHE A 73 3.13 12.52 -0.05
C PHE A 73 2.56 13.30 -1.23
N SER A 74 3.28 13.31 -2.35
CA SER A 74 2.81 13.87 -3.62
C SER A 74 2.21 12.81 -4.53
N ARG A 75 2.52 11.55 -4.28
CA ARG A 75 2.08 10.37 -5.03
C ARG A 75 2.13 9.12 -4.16
N ILE A 76 1.51 8.04 -4.62
CA ILE A 76 1.43 6.75 -3.90
C ILE A 76 2.83 6.21 -3.57
N ARG A 77 3.77 6.29 -4.51
CA ARG A 77 5.13 5.81 -4.30
C ARG A 77 5.84 6.45 -3.09
N ASP A 78 5.56 7.71 -2.80
CA ASP A 78 6.16 8.39 -1.64
C ASP A 78 5.69 7.75 -0.32
N SER A 79 4.44 7.30 -0.25
CA SER A 79 3.91 6.57 0.92
C SER A 79 4.49 5.16 1.04
N GLU A 80 4.69 4.47 -0.08
CA GLU A 80 5.32 3.15 -0.12
C GLU A 80 6.78 3.22 0.36
N GLU A 81 7.54 4.23 -0.09
CA GLU A 81 8.90 4.50 0.37
C GLU A 81 8.97 4.86 1.87
N ALA A 82 7.90 5.43 2.43
CA ALA A 82 7.73 5.66 3.87
C ALA A 82 7.26 4.43 4.66
N GLY A 83 7.06 3.28 4.00
CA GLY A 83 6.67 2.01 4.62
C GLY A 83 5.16 1.78 4.74
N VAL A 84 4.32 2.56 4.05
CA VAL A 84 2.87 2.34 3.99
C VAL A 84 2.53 1.45 2.80
N ALA A 85 1.96 0.27 3.06
CA ALA A 85 1.44 -0.60 2.01
C ALA A 85 -0.10 -0.72 2.11
N ILE A 86 -0.79 -0.71 0.98
CA ILE A 86 -2.24 -0.87 0.92
C ILE A 86 -2.60 -2.12 0.15
N ILE A 87 -3.48 -2.92 0.75
CA ILE A 87 -4.13 -4.05 0.09
C ILE A 87 -5.54 -3.60 -0.28
N TYR A 88 -5.81 -3.53 -1.60
CA TYR A 88 -7.13 -3.18 -2.11
C TYR A 88 -8.08 -4.38 -2.05
N GLN A 89 -9.38 -4.10 -1.92
CA GLN A 89 -10.42 -5.16 -1.90
C GLN A 89 -10.51 -5.95 -3.20
N GLU A 90 -10.25 -5.29 -4.33
CA GLU A 90 -10.25 -5.94 -5.63
C GLU A 90 -8.85 -6.43 -5.94
N LEU A 91 -8.72 -7.75 -6.09
CA LEU A 91 -7.52 -8.39 -6.61
C LEU A 91 -7.48 -8.16 -8.12
N ALA A 92 -6.88 -7.06 -8.54
CA ALA A 92 -6.71 -6.71 -9.95
C ALA A 92 -5.56 -7.51 -10.58
N LEU A 93 -5.74 -8.83 -10.71
CA LEU A 93 -4.77 -9.67 -11.43
C LEU A 93 -4.94 -9.48 -12.93
N VAL A 94 -3.84 -9.28 -13.63
CA VAL A 94 -3.79 -9.29 -15.09
C VAL A 94 -3.74 -10.76 -15.54
N LYS A 95 -4.88 -11.28 -16.00
CA LYS A 95 -5.06 -12.71 -16.34
C LYS A 95 -4.13 -13.22 -17.44
N GLN A 96 -3.61 -12.33 -18.28
CA GLN A 96 -2.69 -12.64 -19.38
C GLN A 96 -1.23 -12.70 -18.93
N MET A 97 -0.94 -12.32 -17.70
CA MET A 97 0.41 -12.31 -17.12
C MET A 97 0.61 -13.52 -16.20
N THR A 98 1.84 -13.98 -16.12
CA THR A 98 2.25 -15.00 -15.17
C THR A 98 2.14 -14.49 -13.73
N ILE A 99 2.21 -15.39 -12.75
CA ILE A 99 2.22 -15.03 -11.33
C ILE A 99 3.40 -14.09 -11.02
N ALA A 100 4.58 -14.39 -11.55
CA ALA A 100 5.78 -13.58 -11.32
C ALA A 100 5.64 -12.16 -11.88
N GLU A 101 5.06 -12.02 -13.07
CA GLU A 101 4.76 -10.71 -13.66
C GLU A 101 3.72 -9.94 -12.83
N ASN A 102 2.67 -10.59 -12.35
CA ASN A 102 1.68 -9.96 -11.49
C ASN A 102 2.26 -9.52 -10.14
N VAL A 103 3.14 -10.31 -9.52
CA VAL A 103 3.77 -9.99 -8.22
C VAL A 103 4.68 -8.76 -8.34
N PHE A 104 5.38 -8.62 -9.45
CA PHE A 104 6.33 -7.51 -9.66
C PHE A 104 5.83 -6.44 -10.63
N LEU A 105 4.54 -6.43 -10.95
CA LEU A 105 3.95 -5.42 -11.83
C LEU A 105 4.14 -4.01 -11.27
N GLY A 106 4.85 -3.15 -12.02
CA GLY A 106 5.21 -1.79 -11.60
C GLY A 106 6.41 -1.70 -10.63
N ALA A 107 7.00 -2.85 -10.27
CA ALA A 107 8.22 -2.95 -9.45
C ALA A 107 9.19 -3.98 -10.04
N GLU A 108 9.29 -4.01 -11.37
CA GLU A 108 10.09 -4.99 -12.11
C GLU A 108 11.55 -4.97 -11.69
N LEU A 109 12.09 -6.16 -11.43
CA LEU A 109 13.49 -6.34 -11.08
C LEU A 109 14.35 -6.28 -12.35
N CYS A 110 15.08 -5.18 -12.51
CA CYS A 110 15.88 -4.93 -13.72
C CYS A 110 17.37 -5.09 -13.46
N ARG A 111 18.09 -5.63 -14.46
CA ARG A 111 19.54 -5.54 -14.58
C ARG A 111 19.97 -4.15 -15.07
N ALA A 112 21.27 -3.94 -15.18
CA ALA A 112 21.80 -2.75 -15.83
C ALA A 112 21.14 -2.52 -17.20
N ARG A 113 20.82 -1.26 -17.54
CA ARG A 113 20.13 -0.81 -18.77
C ARG A 113 18.63 -1.11 -18.85
N GLY A 114 17.94 -1.40 -17.71
CA GLY A 114 16.48 -1.53 -17.69
C GLY A 114 15.93 -2.84 -18.28
N VAL A 115 16.78 -3.86 -18.47
CA VAL A 115 16.33 -5.19 -18.91
C VAL A 115 15.86 -5.99 -17.70
N ILE A 116 14.66 -6.58 -17.79
CA ILE A 116 14.09 -7.39 -16.69
C ILE A 116 14.97 -8.61 -16.42
N ASP A 117 15.29 -8.83 -15.15
CA ASP A 117 15.98 -10.03 -14.67
C ASP A 117 14.99 -11.12 -14.29
N TRP A 118 14.57 -11.92 -15.26
CA TRP A 118 13.59 -12.97 -15.06
C TRP A 118 14.03 -14.00 -14.02
N ASN A 119 15.30 -14.39 -13.99
CA ASN A 119 15.78 -15.36 -13.00
C ASN A 119 15.64 -14.84 -11.58
N HIS A 120 16.02 -13.59 -11.35
CA HIS A 120 15.86 -12.94 -10.06
C HIS A 120 14.38 -12.75 -9.72
N THR A 121 13.55 -12.35 -10.70
CA THR A 121 12.09 -12.20 -10.53
C THR A 121 11.44 -13.51 -10.09
N TYR A 122 11.74 -14.63 -10.74
CA TYR A 122 11.19 -15.94 -10.35
C TYR A 122 11.65 -16.38 -8.95
N GLN A 123 12.92 -16.19 -8.61
CA GLN A 123 13.42 -16.51 -7.27
C GLN A 123 12.71 -15.72 -6.18
N ARG A 124 12.59 -14.40 -6.36
CA ARG A 124 11.92 -13.52 -5.42
C ARG A 124 10.43 -13.81 -5.31
N THR A 125 9.78 -14.17 -6.43
CA THR A 125 8.37 -14.60 -6.42
C THR A 125 8.20 -15.86 -5.58
N ALA A 126 9.05 -16.87 -5.78
CA ALA A 126 8.99 -18.10 -4.99
C ALA A 126 9.23 -17.86 -3.49
N GLU A 127 10.14 -16.94 -3.13
CA GLU A 127 10.36 -16.53 -1.74
C GLU A 127 9.12 -15.86 -1.14
N ALA A 128 8.51 -14.91 -1.87
CA ALA A 128 7.30 -14.22 -1.41
C ALA A 128 6.13 -15.17 -1.19
N LEU A 129 5.91 -16.12 -2.11
CA LEU A 129 4.85 -17.14 -1.99
C LEU A 129 5.07 -18.06 -0.77
N ARG A 130 6.32 -18.46 -0.48
CA ARG A 130 6.62 -19.24 0.73
C ARG A 130 6.32 -18.48 2.01
N GLN A 131 6.57 -17.17 2.05
CA GLN A 131 6.27 -16.34 3.23
C GLN A 131 4.77 -16.29 3.55
N VAL A 132 3.91 -16.26 2.53
CA VAL A 132 2.45 -16.27 2.72
C VAL A 132 1.86 -17.68 2.83
N ARG A 133 2.71 -18.73 2.96
CA ARG A 133 2.33 -20.15 3.10
C ARG A 133 1.43 -20.68 1.99
N SER A 134 1.47 -20.12 0.81
CA SER A 134 0.76 -20.66 -0.34
C SER A 134 1.61 -21.74 -1.04
N GLU A 135 1.95 -22.81 -0.29
CA GLU A 135 2.74 -23.94 -0.83
C GLU A 135 1.98 -24.75 -1.88
N GLU A 136 0.66 -24.64 -1.92
CA GLU A 136 -0.20 -25.43 -2.83
C GLU A 136 -0.03 -25.05 -4.32
N HIS A 137 0.52 -23.88 -4.63
CA HIS A 137 0.65 -23.40 -6.01
C HIS A 137 2.06 -23.47 -6.60
N THR A 138 3.04 -24.03 -5.87
CA THR A 138 4.43 -24.16 -6.37
C THR A 138 4.54 -25.09 -7.57
N SER A 139 3.64 -26.08 -7.70
CA SER A 139 3.56 -27.00 -8.84
C SER A 139 3.05 -26.33 -10.12
N GLU A 140 2.16 -25.35 -10.02
CA GLU A 140 1.65 -24.59 -11.18
C GLU A 140 2.69 -23.59 -11.71
N LEU A 141 3.54 -23.02 -10.84
CA LEU A 141 4.64 -22.15 -11.25
C LEU A 141 5.68 -22.87 -12.11
N GLN A 142 5.91 -24.17 -11.86
CA GLN A 142 6.82 -24.97 -12.67
C GLN A 142 6.23 -25.35 -14.03
N SER A 143 4.90 -25.47 -14.15
CA SER A 143 4.24 -25.81 -15.41
C SER A 143 4.08 -24.64 -16.38
N LEU A 144 4.21 -23.40 -15.90
CA LEU A 144 4.12 -22.17 -16.70
C LEU A 144 5.50 -21.63 -17.15
N ALA A 145 6.59 -22.31 -16.77
CA ALA A 145 7.97 -21.94 -17.13
C ALA A 145 8.51 -22.70 -18.37
N TYR A 146 7.65 -23.43 -19.12
CA TYR A 146 7.98 -24.10 -20.38
C TYR A 146 7.14 -23.58 -21.53
#